data_4ea5d395e42dd0bbfe73939b1672a12e
#
_entry.id   4ea5d395e42dd0bbfe73939b1672a12e
#
_cell.length_a   1.000
_cell.length_b   1.000
_cell.length_c   1.000
_cell.angle_alpha   90.00
_cell.angle_beta   90.00
_cell.angle_gamma   90.00
#
_symmetry.space_group_name_H-M   'P 1'
#
loop_
_entity.id
_entity.type
_entity.pdbx_description
1 polymer ?
#
loop_
_entity_poly.entity_id
_entity_poly.type
_entity_poly.pdbx_seq_one_letter_code
_entity_poly.pdbx_strand_id
1 'polypeptide(L)'
;CLAYPKTSKWKVEHPTSKQWNKLYESCSGLLGKQFVRRIIAATYAGVYVDEYQDCSHLQHALICAFGEFLPCRILGDPMQAIFDFGLNDGKPVDWAVNVYPNFMCLGQLETPWRWEKAGEPKLGAWLKKARETLEQGQKIDLLNGLPECVKRAYTAPEYLASKQYSSLMGLLGHHDSVIALHGGDQQSKN
;
A
#
# COMPACT_ATOMS: atom_id res chain seq x y z
N CYS A 1 1.51 11.66 11.63
CA CYS A 1 0.78 11.86 12.89
C CYS A 1 0.18 13.25 12.88
N LEU A 2 -1.15 13.36 12.86
CA LEU A 2 -1.85 14.61 13.13
C LEU A 2 -1.81 14.84 14.64
N ALA A 3 -0.95 15.76 15.09
CA ALA A 3 -0.92 16.16 16.48
C ALA A 3 -1.93 17.28 16.70
N TYR A 4 -3.02 16.99 17.40
CA TYR A 4 -3.93 18.00 17.90
C TYR A 4 -3.45 18.53 19.27
N PRO A 5 -3.60 19.85 19.55
CA PRO A 5 -3.31 20.36 20.88
C PRO A 5 -4.17 19.64 21.93
N LYS A 6 -3.56 19.17 23.00
CA LYS A 6 -4.25 18.44 24.10
C LYS A 6 -5.42 19.21 24.73
N THR A 7 -5.48 20.52 24.52
CA THR A 7 -6.50 21.42 25.04
C THR A 7 -7.64 21.73 24.08
N SER A 8 -7.62 21.19 22.87
CA SER A 8 -8.66 21.50 21.88
C SER A 8 -9.93 20.70 22.16
N LYS A 9 -11.08 21.37 22.07
CA LYS A 9 -12.42 20.74 22.10
C LYS A 9 -12.66 19.78 20.91
N TRP A 10 -11.68 19.66 20.00
CA TRP A 10 -11.71 18.89 18.77
C TRP A 10 -10.96 17.56 18.90
N LYS A 11 -11.01 16.93 20.06
CA LYS A 11 -10.47 15.60 20.28
C LYS A 11 -11.29 14.58 19.49
N VAL A 12 -10.90 14.34 18.26
CA VAL A 12 -11.46 13.26 17.45
C VAL A 12 -10.49 12.10 17.54
N GLU A 13 -10.81 11.10 18.33
CA GLU A 13 -9.95 9.92 18.50
C GLU A 13 -9.90 9.06 17.22
N HIS A 14 -11.03 8.99 16.51
CA HIS A 14 -11.17 8.26 15.26
C HIS A 14 -11.93 9.14 14.25
N PRO A 15 -11.23 9.92 13.40
CA PRO A 15 -11.89 10.74 12.40
C PRO A 15 -12.67 9.87 11.41
N THR A 16 -13.90 10.29 11.11
CA THR A 16 -14.69 9.69 10.04
C THR A 16 -14.12 10.10 8.68
N SER A 17 -14.39 9.34 7.63
CA SER A 17 -14.01 9.65 6.25
C SER A 17 -14.42 11.08 5.84
N LYS A 18 -15.61 11.50 6.22
CA LYS A 18 -16.09 12.88 5.97
C LYS A 18 -15.20 13.95 6.63
N GLN A 19 -14.68 13.66 7.83
CA GLN A 19 -13.77 14.59 8.53
C GLN A 19 -12.40 14.62 7.87
N TRP A 20 -11.91 13.48 7.39
CA TRP A 20 -10.68 13.41 6.61
C TRP A 20 -10.81 14.19 5.30
N ASN A 21 -11.88 14.01 4.55
CA ASN A 21 -12.13 14.73 3.30
C ASN A 21 -12.14 16.24 3.51
N LYS A 22 -12.87 16.72 4.55
CA LYS A 22 -12.87 18.12 4.92
C LYS A 22 -11.48 18.66 5.29
N LEU A 23 -10.65 17.83 5.93
CA LEU A 23 -9.27 18.20 6.23
C LEU A 23 -8.46 18.40 4.95
N TYR A 24 -8.51 17.45 4.00
CA TYR A 24 -7.79 17.56 2.73
C TYR A 24 -8.26 18.77 1.90
N GLU A 25 -9.56 19.03 1.85
CA GLU A 25 -10.11 20.24 1.20
C GLU A 25 -9.59 21.52 1.87
N SER A 26 -9.56 21.56 3.19
CA SER A 26 -9.03 22.70 3.95
C SER A 26 -7.55 22.92 3.70
N CYS A 27 -6.77 21.85 3.67
CA CYS A 27 -5.34 21.89 3.33
C CYS A 27 -5.12 22.41 1.92
N SER A 28 -5.90 21.93 0.94
CA SER A 28 -5.83 22.42 -0.44
C SER A 28 -6.17 23.91 -0.52
N GLY A 29 -7.18 24.37 0.22
CA GLY A 29 -7.52 25.79 0.32
C GLY A 29 -6.40 26.65 0.91
N LEU A 30 -5.66 26.11 1.90
CA LEU A 30 -4.49 26.78 2.48
C LEU A 30 -3.32 26.84 1.48
N LEU A 31 -3.06 25.77 0.74
CA LEU A 31 -2.03 25.76 -0.32
C LEU A 31 -2.35 26.70 -1.48
N GLY A 32 -3.58 27.12 -1.66
CA GLY A 32 -3.96 28.22 -2.57
C GLY A 32 -3.43 29.61 -2.14
N LYS A 33 -2.98 29.76 -0.88
CA LYS A 33 -2.47 31.03 -0.36
C LYS A 33 -0.97 31.16 -0.57
N GLN A 34 -0.55 32.19 -1.31
CA GLN A 34 0.87 32.38 -1.67
C GLN A 34 1.79 32.49 -0.44
N PHE A 35 1.36 33.13 0.64
CA PHE A 35 2.17 33.24 1.85
C PHE A 35 2.40 31.86 2.51
N VAL A 36 1.42 30.95 2.48
CA VAL A 36 1.55 29.58 2.98
C VAL A 36 2.58 28.82 2.16
N ARG A 37 2.49 28.88 0.82
CA ARG A 37 3.48 28.28 -0.09
C ARG A 37 4.90 28.77 0.19
N ARG A 38 5.08 30.07 0.42
CA ARG A 38 6.40 30.66 0.76
C ARG A 38 6.95 30.11 2.06
N ILE A 39 6.12 30.00 3.10
CA ILE A 39 6.54 29.43 4.39
C ILE A 39 6.97 27.98 4.20
N ILE A 40 6.16 27.17 3.52
CA ILE A 40 6.45 25.76 3.29
C ILE A 40 7.73 25.60 2.45
N ALA A 41 7.88 26.36 1.35
CA ALA A 41 9.07 26.30 0.51
C ALA A 41 10.35 26.77 1.21
N ALA A 42 10.24 27.70 2.18
CA ALA A 42 11.37 28.12 3.00
C ALA A 42 11.75 27.08 4.08
N THR A 43 10.82 26.16 4.41
CA THR A 43 11.00 25.17 5.48
C THR A 43 11.42 23.80 4.95
N TYR A 44 10.91 23.39 3.80
CA TYR A 44 11.08 22.06 3.24
C TYR A 44 11.71 22.10 1.86
N ALA A 45 12.66 21.19 1.61
CA ALA A 45 13.33 21.06 0.31
C ALA A 45 12.53 20.22 -0.71
N GLY A 46 11.52 19.48 -0.29
CA GLY A 46 10.71 18.65 -1.16
C GLY A 46 9.74 17.78 -0.39
N VAL A 47 8.89 17.08 -1.12
CA VAL A 47 7.89 16.15 -0.62
C VAL A 47 8.16 14.76 -1.18
N TYR A 48 8.19 13.76 -0.30
CA TYR A 48 8.30 12.36 -0.66
C TYR A 48 7.08 11.63 -0.11
N VAL A 49 6.37 10.92 -0.96
CA VAL A 49 5.17 10.18 -0.59
C VAL A 49 5.40 8.70 -0.92
N ASP A 50 5.35 7.86 0.10
CA ASP A 50 5.44 6.42 -0.03
C ASP A 50 4.04 5.80 -0.06
N GLU A 51 3.93 4.55 -0.54
CA GLU A 51 2.68 3.79 -0.68
C GLU A 51 1.60 4.58 -1.45
N TYR A 52 2.01 5.21 -2.54
CA TYR A 52 1.14 6.14 -3.27
C TYR A 52 -0.11 5.49 -3.86
N GLN A 53 -0.11 4.18 -4.10
CA GLN A 53 -1.27 3.42 -4.57
C GLN A 53 -2.45 3.46 -3.59
N ASP A 54 -2.18 3.77 -2.32
CA ASP A 54 -3.20 3.86 -1.27
C ASP A 54 -3.73 5.29 -1.08
N CYS A 55 -3.37 6.21 -1.96
CA CYS A 55 -3.90 7.56 -1.94
C CYS A 55 -5.31 7.63 -2.51
N SER A 56 -6.15 8.45 -1.89
CA SER A 56 -7.42 8.88 -2.46
C SER A 56 -7.21 10.02 -3.47
N HIS A 57 -8.23 10.32 -4.28
CA HIS A 57 -8.19 11.46 -5.21
C HIS A 57 -7.93 12.80 -4.51
N LEU A 58 -8.45 13.00 -3.29
CA LEU A 58 -8.22 14.23 -2.53
C LEU A 58 -6.77 14.35 -2.06
N GLN A 59 -6.17 13.25 -1.64
CA GLN A 59 -4.74 13.22 -1.30
C GLN A 59 -3.87 13.47 -2.53
N HIS A 60 -4.21 12.82 -3.66
CA HIS A 60 -3.53 13.06 -4.92
C HIS A 60 -3.57 14.53 -5.33
N ALA A 61 -4.76 15.16 -5.30
CA ALA A 61 -4.90 16.58 -5.62
C ALA A 61 -4.04 17.48 -4.70
N LEU A 62 -3.97 17.15 -3.41
CA LEU A 62 -3.14 17.86 -2.45
C LEU A 62 -1.64 17.72 -2.79
N ILE A 63 -1.18 16.52 -3.17
CA ILE A 63 0.21 16.26 -3.53
C ILE A 63 0.56 16.97 -4.83
N CYS A 64 -0.32 16.98 -5.83
CA CYS A 64 -0.14 17.78 -7.05
C CYS A 64 0.00 19.28 -6.74
N ALA A 65 -0.80 19.81 -5.81
CA ALA A 65 -0.70 21.21 -5.39
C ALA A 65 0.66 21.52 -4.71
N PHE A 66 1.25 20.58 -3.98
CA PHE A 66 2.64 20.73 -3.51
C PHE A 66 3.63 20.74 -4.65
N GLY A 67 3.43 19.92 -5.68
CA GLY A 67 4.29 19.82 -6.86
C GLY A 67 4.38 21.12 -7.67
N GLU A 68 3.44 22.06 -7.51
CA GLU A 68 3.49 23.37 -8.16
C GLU A 68 4.61 24.29 -7.62
N PHE A 69 5.14 24.02 -6.42
CA PHE A 69 6.12 24.90 -5.79
C PHE A 69 7.25 24.17 -5.02
N LEU A 70 7.18 22.85 -4.91
CA LEU A 70 8.21 21.99 -4.31
C LEU A 70 8.50 20.78 -5.20
N PRO A 71 9.74 20.28 -5.23
CA PRO A 71 10.03 18.96 -5.79
C PRO A 71 9.20 17.88 -5.08
N CYS A 72 8.34 17.21 -5.83
CA CYS A 72 7.55 16.08 -5.32
C CYS A 72 8.03 14.78 -5.94
N ARG A 73 8.22 13.75 -5.11
CA ARG A 73 8.51 12.40 -5.54
C ARG A 73 7.55 11.43 -4.87
N ILE A 74 7.04 10.52 -5.65
CA ILE A 74 6.12 9.49 -5.20
C ILE A 74 6.75 8.12 -5.41
N LEU A 75 6.53 7.22 -4.46
CA LEU A 75 6.86 5.81 -4.54
C LEU A 75 5.59 5.01 -4.30
N GLY A 76 5.38 3.99 -5.08
CA GLY A 76 4.21 3.15 -4.94
C GLY A 76 4.21 2.00 -5.93
N ASP A 77 3.34 1.06 -5.69
CA ASP A 77 3.17 -0.12 -6.51
C ASP A 77 1.69 -0.31 -6.84
N PRO A 78 1.26 -0.05 -8.09
CA PRO A 78 -0.15 -0.16 -8.47
C PRO A 78 -0.72 -1.57 -8.26
N MET A 79 0.11 -2.62 -8.25
CA MET A 79 -0.35 -3.98 -7.97
C MET A 79 -0.61 -4.26 -6.48
N GLN A 80 -0.17 -3.38 -5.59
CA GLN A 80 -0.42 -3.45 -4.15
C GLN A 80 -1.61 -2.59 -3.71
N ALA A 81 -2.34 -1.99 -4.64
CA ALA A 81 -3.56 -1.24 -4.36
C ALA A 81 -4.68 -2.19 -3.91
N ILE A 82 -4.76 -2.47 -2.62
CA ILE A 82 -5.72 -3.41 -2.03
C ILE A 82 -6.84 -2.72 -1.25
N PHE A 83 -6.75 -1.41 -1.06
CA PHE A 83 -7.76 -0.66 -0.33
C PHE A 83 -8.90 -0.23 -1.23
N ASP A 84 -10.10 -0.66 -0.87
CA ASP A 84 -11.35 -0.12 -1.40
C ASP A 84 -11.88 0.91 -0.40
N PHE A 85 -11.73 2.19 -0.73
CA PHE A 85 -12.16 3.28 0.14
C PHE A 85 -13.69 3.40 0.26
N GLY A 86 -14.45 2.53 -0.42
CA GLY A 86 -15.90 2.58 -0.46
C GLY A 86 -16.44 3.84 -1.14
N LEU A 87 -17.76 3.92 -1.25
CA LEU A 87 -18.44 5.04 -1.93
C LEU A 87 -18.30 6.39 -1.20
N ASN A 88 -18.02 6.37 0.10
CA ASN A 88 -17.98 7.56 0.96
C ASN A 88 -16.59 8.18 1.11
N ASP A 89 -15.51 7.43 0.79
CA ASP A 89 -14.13 7.83 1.08
C ASP A 89 -13.36 8.33 -0.14
N GLY A 90 -14.06 8.51 -1.23
CA GLY A 90 -13.46 8.86 -2.51
C GLY A 90 -12.94 7.62 -3.24
N LYS A 91 -12.66 7.79 -4.53
CA LYS A 91 -12.08 6.73 -5.34
C LYS A 91 -10.58 6.64 -5.06
N PRO A 92 -9.97 5.45 -5.08
CA PRO A 92 -8.52 5.34 -5.07
C PRO A 92 -7.92 6.02 -6.30
N VAL A 93 -6.67 6.43 -6.20
CA VAL A 93 -5.96 7.01 -7.31
C VAL A 93 -5.77 5.97 -8.42
N ASP A 94 -6.09 6.35 -9.64
CA ASP A 94 -5.84 5.54 -10.85
C ASP A 94 -4.49 5.94 -11.45
N TRP A 95 -3.58 4.97 -11.61
CA TRP A 95 -2.24 5.24 -12.11
C TRP A 95 -2.23 5.73 -13.54
N ALA A 96 -3.05 5.16 -14.43
CA ALA A 96 -3.09 5.54 -15.82
C ALA A 96 -3.73 6.92 -16.01
N VAL A 97 -4.79 7.20 -15.25
CA VAL A 97 -5.59 8.43 -15.40
C VAL A 97 -5.05 9.58 -14.57
N ASN A 98 -4.55 9.30 -13.35
CA ASN A 98 -4.19 10.35 -12.40
C ASN A 98 -2.67 10.49 -12.22
N VAL A 99 -1.92 9.38 -12.18
CA VAL A 99 -0.51 9.43 -11.82
C VAL A 99 0.38 9.72 -13.02
N TYR A 100 0.33 8.90 -14.05
CA TYR A 100 1.21 9.06 -15.22
C TYR A 100 1.11 10.41 -15.94
N PRO A 101 -0.07 11.06 -16.03
CA PRO A 101 -0.12 12.41 -16.61
C PRO A 101 0.54 13.50 -15.77
N ASN A 102 0.66 13.30 -14.46
CA ASN A 102 1.17 14.32 -13.52
C ASN A 102 2.58 14.06 -13.04
N PHE A 103 3.10 12.83 -13.16
CA PHE A 103 4.43 12.45 -12.68
C PHE A 103 5.21 11.71 -13.76
N MET A 104 6.43 12.17 -13.97
CA MET A 104 7.36 11.46 -14.84
C MET A 104 7.92 10.23 -14.14
N CYS A 105 7.85 9.06 -14.77
CA CYS A 105 8.46 7.85 -14.25
C CYS A 105 10.00 8.00 -14.27
N LEU A 106 10.62 7.91 -13.11
CA LEU A 106 12.08 7.96 -12.95
C LEU A 106 12.73 6.57 -13.03
N GLY A 107 11.95 5.51 -12.90
CA GLY A 107 12.44 4.13 -12.95
C GLY A 107 11.63 3.21 -12.03
N GLN A 108 12.04 1.95 -12.02
CA GLN A 108 11.46 0.91 -11.17
C GLN A 108 12.54 0.33 -10.25
N LEU A 109 12.15 -0.06 -9.04
CA LEU A 109 13.03 -0.75 -8.11
C LEU A 109 13.01 -2.25 -8.45
N GLU A 110 14.00 -2.69 -9.21
CA GLU A 110 14.00 -4.05 -9.76
C GLU A 110 14.59 -5.10 -8.84
N THR A 111 15.47 -4.69 -7.93
CA THR A 111 16.18 -5.64 -7.05
C THR A 111 15.31 -5.99 -5.85
N PRO A 112 14.99 -7.26 -5.63
CA PRO A 112 14.15 -7.70 -4.51
C PRO A 112 14.97 -7.78 -3.21
N TRP A 113 15.52 -6.66 -2.75
CA TRP A 113 16.43 -6.54 -1.62
C TRP A 113 15.96 -7.23 -0.34
N ARG A 114 14.66 -7.27 -0.11
CA ARG A 114 14.08 -7.97 1.06
C ARG A 114 14.47 -9.44 1.07
N TRP A 115 14.36 -10.09 -0.07
CA TRP A 115 14.64 -11.52 -0.23
C TRP A 115 16.13 -11.81 -0.38
N GLU A 116 16.86 -10.93 -1.04
CA GLU A 116 18.32 -11.01 -1.10
C GLU A 116 18.92 -10.97 0.32
N LYS A 117 18.53 -9.99 1.12
CA LYS A 117 19.01 -9.85 2.50
C LYS A 117 18.52 -10.96 3.44
N ALA A 118 17.38 -11.58 3.15
CA ALA A 118 16.85 -12.71 3.90
C ALA A 118 17.51 -14.05 3.52
N GLY A 119 18.41 -14.07 2.53
CA GLY A 119 19.02 -15.30 2.04
C GLY A 119 18.12 -16.15 1.15
N GLU A 120 17.03 -15.57 0.64
CA GLU A 120 16.02 -16.25 -0.19
C GLU A 120 15.92 -15.66 -1.62
N PRO A 121 17.04 -15.56 -2.35
CA PRO A 121 17.03 -14.93 -3.69
C PRO A 121 16.17 -15.69 -4.69
N LYS A 122 16.04 -17.01 -4.55
CA LYS A 122 15.16 -17.82 -5.41
C LYS A 122 13.69 -17.44 -5.25
N LEU A 123 13.27 -17.13 -4.02
CA LEU A 123 11.90 -16.64 -3.76
C LEU A 123 11.70 -15.25 -4.37
N GLY A 124 12.67 -14.36 -4.21
CA GLY A 124 12.63 -13.03 -4.82
C GLY A 124 12.51 -13.07 -6.34
N ALA A 125 13.30 -13.91 -6.99
CA ALA A 125 13.26 -14.11 -8.44
C ALA A 125 11.92 -14.70 -8.91
N TRP A 126 11.37 -15.66 -8.18
CA TRP A 126 10.06 -16.25 -8.47
C TRP A 126 8.93 -15.22 -8.32
N LEU A 127 8.94 -14.41 -7.26
CA LEU A 127 7.96 -13.36 -7.04
C LEU A 127 8.00 -12.29 -8.15
N LYS A 128 9.21 -11.92 -8.61
CA LYS A 128 9.37 -10.99 -9.74
C LYS A 128 8.73 -11.58 -11.02
N LYS A 129 9.01 -12.84 -11.33
CA LYS A 129 8.42 -13.53 -12.47
C LYS A 129 6.90 -13.66 -12.36
N ALA A 130 6.40 -13.97 -11.16
CA ALA A 130 4.96 -14.04 -10.89
C ALA A 130 4.28 -12.68 -11.13
N ARG A 131 4.92 -11.60 -10.70
CA ARG A 131 4.47 -10.24 -10.97
C ARG A 131 4.37 -9.95 -12.47
N GLU A 132 5.44 -10.20 -13.22
CA GLU A 132 5.49 -10.00 -14.68
C GLU A 132 4.37 -10.78 -15.38
N THR A 133 4.11 -12.01 -14.92
CA THR A 133 3.02 -12.86 -15.44
C THR A 133 1.65 -12.23 -15.20
N LEU A 134 1.41 -11.69 -14.00
CA LEU A 134 0.15 -11.01 -13.63
C LEU A 134 -0.02 -9.69 -14.39
N GLU A 135 1.03 -8.91 -14.58
CA GLU A 135 1.01 -7.66 -15.35
C GLU A 135 0.62 -7.91 -16.83
N GLN A 136 0.94 -9.08 -17.36
CA GLN A 136 0.52 -9.53 -18.68
C GLN A 136 -0.91 -10.10 -18.71
N GLY A 137 -1.63 -10.08 -17.60
CA GLY A 137 -2.97 -10.66 -17.46
C GLY A 137 -2.99 -12.20 -17.51
N GLN A 138 -1.84 -12.83 -17.31
CA GLN A 138 -1.70 -14.29 -17.32
C GLN A 138 -1.89 -14.88 -15.93
N LYS A 139 -2.20 -16.16 -15.87
CA LYS A 139 -2.34 -16.90 -14.60
C LYS A 139 -0.98 -17.42 -14.13
N ILE A 140 -0.72 -17.33 -12.84
CA ILE A 140 0.45 -17.94 -12.23
C ILE A 140 0.24 -19.45 -12.14
N ASP A 141 1.20 -20.25 -12.60
CA ASP A 141 1.22 -21.69 -12.37
C ASP A 141 1.74 -21.97 -10.94
N LEU A 142 0.81 -22.29 -10.06
CA LEU A 142 1.14 -22.71 -8.69
C LEU A 142 1.36 -24.23 -8.57
N LEU A 143 1.28 -24.96 -9.68
CA LEU A 143 1.51 -26.41 -9.69
C LEU A 143 2.95 -26.77 -10.01
N ASN A 144 3.59 -25.98 -10.88
CA ASN A 144 4.93 -26.24 -11.37
C ASN A 144 5.84 -25.04 -11.15
N GLY A 145 7.14 -25.28 -11.01
CA GLY A 145 8.15 -24.21 -10.97
C GLY A 145 8.17 -23.37 -9.70
N LEU A 146 7.58 -23.85 -8.60
CA LEU A 146 7.70 -23.20 -7.30
C LEU A 146 9.13 -23.37 -6.76
N PRO A 147 9.70 -22.34 -6.11
CA PRO A 147 10.97 -22.46 -5.41
C PRO A 147 10.85 -23.42 -4.21
N GLU A 148 11.94 -24.06 -3.82
CA GLU A 148 11.97 -25.06 -2.75
C GLU A 148 11.45 -24.56 -1.39
N CYS A 149 11.60 -23.24 -1.15
CA CYS A 149 11.08 -22.59 0.06
C CYS A 149 9.55 -22.44 0.06
N VAL A 150 8.89 -22.61 -1.09
CA VAL A 150 7.42 -22.55 -1.20
C VAL A 150 6.87 -23.97 -1.18
N LYS A 151 6.18 -24.32 -0.11
CA LYS A 151 5.56 -25.63 0.03
C LYS A 151 4.04 -25.54 -0.13
N ARG A 152 3.47 -26.51 -0.84
CA ARG A 152 2.02 -26.64 -1.00
C ARG A 152 1.48 -27.67 -0.01
N ALA A 153 0.35 -27.35 0.58
CA ALA A 153 -0.41 -28.32 1.34
C ALA A 153 -1.79 -28.53 0.68
N TYR A 154 -2.07 -29.74 0.30
CA TYR A 154 -3.39 -30.14 -0.20
C TYR A 154 -4.23 -30.68 0.94
N THR A 155 -5.47 -30.23 0.99
CA THR A 155 -6.45 -30.79 1.90
C THR A 155 -7.85 -30.59 1.31
N ALA A 156 -8.77 -31.47 1.67
CA ALA A 156 -10.18 -31.23 1.37
C ALA A 156 -10.70 -30.04 2.21
N PRO A 157 -11.69 -29.29 1.71
CA PRO A 157 -12.18 -28.09 2.38
C PRO A 157 -12.59 -28.31 3.84
N GLU A 158 -13.16 -29.48 4.14
CA GLU A 158 -13.59 -29.87 5.49
C GLU A 158 -12.43 -30.03 6.50
N TYR A 159 -11.20 -30.24 6.02
CA TYR A 159 -10.00 -30.38 6.86
C TYR A 159 -9.09 -29.16 6.82
N LEU A 160 -9.49 -28.08 6.15
CA LEU A 160 -8.64 -26.93 5.90
C LEU A 160 -8.12 -26.32 7.21
N ALA A 161 -8.99 -26.08 8.17
CA ALA A 161 -8.61 -25.46 9.45
C ALA A 161 -7.62 -26.32 10.24
N SER A 162 -7.86 -27.64 10.34
CA SER A 162 -6.97 -28.56 11.05
C SER A 162 -5.62 -28.70 10.36
N LYS A 163 -5.59 -28.68 9.02
CA LYS A 163 -4.35 -28.73 8.24
C LYS A 163 -3.54 -27.43 8.36
N GLN A 164 -4.21 -26.29 8.32
CA GLN A 164 -3.58 -24.99 8.56
C GLN A 164 -2.95 -24.94 9.95
N TYR A 165 -3.69 -25.37 10.98
CA TYR A 165 -3.19 -25.41 12.35
C TYR A 165 -1.97 -26.34 12.49
N SER A 166 -2.03 -27.56 11.97
CA SER A 166 -0.90 -28.51 12.06
C SER A 166 0.34 -28.01 11.29
N SER A 167 0.15 -27.37 10.15
CA SER A 167 1.23 -26.77 9.38
C SER A 167 1.86 -25.59 10.13
N LEU A 168 1.05 -24.74 10.75
CA LEU A 168 1.51 -23.61 11.55
C LEU A 168 2.32 -24.09 12.76
N MET A 169 1.81 -25.07 13.49
CA MET A 169 2.51 -25.65 14.65
C MET A 169 3.82 -26.33 14.26
N GLY A 170 3.87 -27.00 13.10
CA GLY A 170 5.11 -27.54 12.56
C GLY A 170 6.16 -26.47 12.24
N LEU A 171 5.73 -25.33 11.69
CA LEU A 171 6.64 -24.20 11.41
C LEU A 171 7.15 -23.54 12.69
N LEU A 172 6.31 -23.36 13.71
CA LEU A 172 6.68 -22.79 15.00
C LEU A 172 7.75 -23.63 15.74
N GLY A 173 7.83 -24.93 15.44
CA GLY A 173 8.91 -25.80 15.97
C GLY A 173 10.30 -25.50 15.39
N HIS A 174 10.38 -24.76 14.30
CA HIS A 174 11.62 -24.48 13.55
C HIS A 174 11.93 -22.99 13.37
N HIS A 175 10.99 -22.10 13.73
CA HIS A 175 11.12 -20.66 13.54
C HIS A 175 10.65 -19.91 14.79
N ASP A 176 11.32 -18.81 15.12
CA ASP A 176 10.99 -17.97 16.27
C ASP A 176 9.62 -17.27 16.13
N SER A 177 9.18 -17.05 14.90
CA SER A 177 7.90 -16.45 14.61
C SER A 177 7.32 -16.92 13.27
N VAL A 178 6.00 -16.95 13.17
CA VAL A 178 5.28 -17.31 11.95
C VAL A 178 4.12 -16.34 11.74
N ILE A 179 3.96 -15.86 10.52
CA ILE A 179 2.82 -15.03 10.12
C ILE A 179 1.94 -15.84 9.18
N ALA A 180 0.66 -15.99 9.52
CA ALA A 180 -0.34 -16.58 8.66
C ALA A 180 -1.15 -15.50 7.96
N LEU A 181 -1.18 -15.54 6.62
CA LEU A 181 -1.99 -14.67 5.80
C LEU A 181 -3.12 -15.48 5.17
N HIS A 182 -4.35 -15.04 5.31
CA HIS A 182 -5.50 -15.69 4.67
C HIS A 182 -6.46 -14.64 4.12
N GLY A 183 -7.17 -14.98 3.05
CA GLY A 183 -8.29 -14.19 2.56
C GLY A 183 -9.43 -14.26 3.58
N GLY A 184 -9.85 -13.11 4.09
CA GLY A 184 -10.99 -13.04 4.99
C GLY A 184 -12.27 -13.38 4.23
N ASP A 185 -12.93 -14.49 4.57
CA ASP A 185 -14.30 -14.72 4.15
C ASP A 185 -15.22 -13.74 4.88
N GLN A 186 -15.88 -12.87 4.12
CA GLN A 186 -16.87 -11.95 4.70
C GLN A 186 -18.13 -12.68 5.22
N GLN A 187 -18.22 -13.99 5.06
CA GLN A 187 -19.37 -14.77 5.47
C GLN A 187 -19.37 -15.22 6.94
N SER A 188 -18.34 -14.95 7.71
CA SER A 188 -18.31 -15.30 9.15
C SER A 188 -18.88 -14.23 10.08
N LYS A 189 -19.71 -13.32 9.57
CA LYS A 189 -20.46 -12.34 10.37
C LYS A 189 -21.96 -12.64 10.29
N ASN A 190 -22.37 -13.79 10.75
CA ASN A 190 -23.77 -14.06 11.17
C ASN A 190 -23.77 -14.77 12.51
#